data_3d2ee3213318871796337207f937972b
#
_entry.id   3d2ee3213318871796337207f937972b
#
_cell.length_a   1.000
_cell.length_b   1.000
_cell.length_c   1.000
_cell.angle_alpha   90.00
_cell.angle_beta   90.00
_cell.angle_gamma   90.00
#
_symmetry.space_group_name_H-M   'P 1'
#
loop_
_entity.id
_entity.type
_entity.pdbx_description
1 polymer ?
#
loop_
_entity_poly.entity_id
_entity_poly.type
_entity_poly.pdbx_seq_one_letter_code
_entity_poly.pdbx_strand_id
1 'polypeptide(L)'
;MCAGSADDLTGDRAEDEVTMDLRQGVDTWWTAITTGFGRGDGLELGPVQLLIILGVPLVITMTPAIWRFFGLFVTFVHELGHAFAALMTGRIVRGISLNFDHSGQMNSFGRVGFSATWAGFWGYPAPAVLGLVLIISAIYGWAPLALSLGALVLLVALIFIRNVSGVVIAVCTAVAAQLLVVFLPREGIAVFVAGLGVALALGSLKDLVKVIRVHTRRRNVQQSDAFILSRGSAVPAGGWLTLFGLVIIGCALGSAVLLWSAYPV
;
A
#
# COMPACT_ATOMS: atom_id res chain seq x y z
N MET A 1 -12.32 -26.10 -60.85
CA MET A 1 -12.23 -26.61 -59.46
C MET A 1 -11.15 -25.80 -58.79
N CYS A 2 -11.46 -24.61 -58.29
CA CYS A 2 -10.63 -23.73 -57.47
C CYS A 2 -11.54 -22.86 -56.64
N ALA A 3 -11.99 -23.40 -55.49
CA ALA A 3 -12.68 -22.68 -54.48
C ALA A 3 -11.98 -23.04 -53.13
N GLY A 4 -10.96 -22.32 -52.79
CA GLY A 4 -10.22 -22.55 -51.56
C GLY A 4 -9.16 -21.50 -51.38
N SER A 5 -9.51 -20.26 -51.12
CA SER A 5 -8.48 -19.23 -50.83
C SER A 5 -8.99 -17.94 -50.17
N ALA A 6 -10.30 -17.77 -49.97
CA ALA A 6 -10.82 -16.51 -49.39
C ALA A 6 -10.97 -16.56 -47.86
N ASP A 7 -11.30 -17.72 -47.31
CA ASP A 7 -11.47 -17.88 -45.83
C ASP A 7 -10.17 -17.93 -45.04
N ASP A 8 -9.10 -18.43 -45.67
CA ASP A 8 -7.77 -18.52 -45.02
C ASP A 8 -7.09 -17.14 -44.85
N LEU A 9 -7.35 -16.23 -45.81
CA LEU A 9 -6.79 -14.87 -45.77
C LEU A 9 -7.50 -13.94 -44.77
N THR A 10 -8.70 -14.26 -44.32
CA THR A 10 -9.44 -13.48 -43.32
C THR A 10 -9.06 -13.85 -41.90
N GLY A 11 -8.78 -15.15 -41.65
CA GLY A 11 -8.26 -15.64 -40.36
C GLY A 11 -6.89 -15.10 -40.03
N ASP A 12 -5.98 -15.14 -41.00
CA ASP A 12 -4.59 -14.68 -40.85
C ASP A 12 -4.51 -13.16 -40.57
N ARG A 13 -5.37 -12.35 -41.23
CA ARG A 13 -5.45 -10.91 -40.95
C ARG A 13 -5.99 -10.58 -39.57
N ALA A 14 -6.97 -11.34 -39.08
CA ALA A 14 -7.55 -11.12 -37.75
C ALA A 14 -6.56 -11.50 -36.64
N GLU A 15 -5.76 -12.54 -36.83
CA GLU A 15 -4.70 -12.93 -35.91
C GLU A 15 -3.54 -11.91 -35.91
N ASP A 16 -3.16 -11.42 -37.09
CA ASP A 16 -2.15 -10.36 -37.21
C ASP A 16 -2.61 -9.03 -36.58
N GLU A 17 -3.88 -8.66 -36.71
CA GLU A 17 -4.44 -7.44 -36.13
C GLU A 17 -4.47 -7.55 -34.60
N VAL A 18 -4.90 -8.69 -34.06
CA VAL A 18 -4.90 -8.96 -32.62
C VAL A 18 -3.48 -8.98 -32.04
N THR A 19 -2.54 -9.61 -32.74
CA THR A 19 -1.14 -9.68 -32.28
C THR A 19 -0.45 -8.32 -32.35
N MET A 20 -0.79 -7.48 -33.33
CA MET A 20 -0.29 -6.12 -33.45
C MET A 20 -0.82 -5.22 -32.34
N ASP A 21 -2.11 -5.34 -32.02
CA ASP A 21 -2.76 -4.58 -30.95
C ASP A 21 -2.21 -4.97 -29.57
N LEU A 22 -1.97 -6.25 -29.32
CA LEU A 22 -1.32 -6.74 -28.09
C LEU A 22 0.13 -6.23 -27.94
N ARG A 23 0.92 -6.24 -29.01
CA ARG A 23 2.28 -5.71 -28.98
C ARG A 23 2.30 -4.21 -28.71
N GLN A 24 1.44 -3.46 -29.37
CA GLN A 24 1.29 -2.02 -29.14
C GLN A 24 0.84 -1.72 -27.69
N GLY A 25 -0.04 -2.53 -27.14
CA GLY A 25 -0.45 -2.44 -25.73
C GLY A 25 0.72 -2.69 -24.76
N VAL A 26 1.53 -3.73 -25.02
CA VAL A 26 2.71 -4.05 -24.21
C VAL A 26 3.78 -2.97 -24.32
N ASP A 27 4.03 -2.43 -25.52
CA ASP A 27 5.01 -1.35 -25.74
C ASP A 27 4.57 -0.06 -25.04
N THR A 28 3.28 0.27 -25.12
CA THR A 28 2.70 1.42 -24.41
C THR A 28 2.86 1.27 -22.90
N TRP A 29 2.53 0.09 -22.36
CA TRP A 29 2.69 -0.21 -20.94
C TRP A 29 4.17 -0.15 -20.51
N TRP A 30 5.06 -0.76 -21.28
CA TRP A 30 6.51 -0.74 -21.02
C TRP A 30 7.07 0.68 -21.04
N THR A 31 6.66 1.47 -22.03
CA THR A 31 7.04 2.89 -22.13
C THR A 31 6.51 3.70 -20.95
N ALA A 32 5.27 3.50 -20.54
CA ALA A 32 4.69 4.17 -19.38
C ALA A 32 5.45 3.84 -18.08
N ILE A 33 5.84 2.56 -17.89
CA ILE A 33 6.64 2.14 -16.73
C ILE A 33 8.03 2.76 -16.80
N THR A 34 8.76 2.60 -17.93
CA THR A 34 10.14 3.07 -18.04
C THR A 34 10.27 4.58 -17.96
N THR A 35 9.31 5.32 -18.53
CA THR A 35 9.23 6.77 -18.35
C THR A 35 8.83 7.15 -16.92
N GLY A 36 8.06 6.30 -16.23
CA GLY A 36 7.70 6.45 -14.83
C GLY A 36 8.89 6.33 -13.86
N PHE A 37 9.99 5.65 -14.26
CA PHE A 37 11.22 5.59 -13.46
C PHE A 37 11.99 6.91 -13.45
N GLY A 38 11.71 7.82 -14.38
CA GLY A 38 12.27 9.17 -14.38
C GLY A 38 11.55 10.09 -13.39
N ARG A 39 12.31 11.01 -12.78
CA ARG A 39 11.74 12.09 -11.99
C ARG A 39 10.91 12.98 -12.92
N GLY A 40 9.65 13.22 -12.56
CA GLY A 40 8.77 14.18 -13.23
C GLY A 40 8.72 15.50 -12.48
N ASP A 41 7.81 16.36 -12.93
CA ASP A 41 7.47 17.57 -12.22
C ASP A 41 6.81 17.19 -10.88
N GLY A 42 7.11 17.95 -9.84
CA GLY A 42 6.53 17.75 -8.51
C GLY A 42 5.03 18.03 -8.52
N LEU A 43 4.34 17.63 -7.47
CA LEU A 43 2.93 17.91 -7.27
C LEU A 43 2.71 19.42 -7.14
N GLU A 44 2.00 20.01 -8.07
CA GLU A 44 1.48 21.38 -7.95
C GLU A 44 0.18 21.37 -7.15
N LEU A 45 0.21 22.00 -5.97
CA LEU A 45 -0.94 22.03 -5.06
C LEU A 45 -1.77 23.29 -5.30
N GLY A 46 -2.82 23.16 -6.12
CA GLY A 46 -3.91 24.13 -6.16
C GLY A 46 -5.01 23.80 -5.13
N PRO A 47 -6.00 24.70 -4.96
CA PRO A 47 -7.11 24.47 -4.02
C PRO A 47 -7.91 23.20 -4.33
N VAL A 48 -8.08 22.87 -5.61
CA VAL A 48 -8.83 21.67 -6.06
C VAL A 48 -8.05 20.41 -5.74
N GLN A 49 -6.74 20.37 -6.04
CA GLN A 49 -5.88 19.24 -5.71
C GLN A 49 -5.85 18.97 -4.20
N LEU A 50 -5.72 20.03 -3.40
CA LEU A 50 -5.73 19.93 -1.94
C LEU A 50 -7.07 19.39 -1.42
N LEU A 51 -8.19 19.88 -1.97
CA LEU A 51 -9.52 19.37 -1.61
C LEU A 51 -9.67 17.87 -1.93
N ILE A 52 -9.17 17.41 -3.07
CA ILE A 52 -9.18 16.00 -3.46
C ILE A 52 -8.29 15.18 -2.51
N ILE A 53 -7.04 15.62 -2.28
CA ILE A 53 -6.04 14.93 -1.46
C ILE A 53 -6.49 14.77 -0.01
N LEU A 54 -7.23 15.72 0.54
CA LEU A 54 -7.74 15.66 1.92
C LEU A 54 -9.16 15.12 1.99
N GLY A 55 -10.05 15.54 1.10
CA GLY A 55 -11.47 15.22 1.14
C GLY A 55 -11.77 13.77 0.79
N VAL A 56 -11.19 13.24 -0.29
CA VAL A 56 -11.43 11.85 -0.70
C VAL A 56 -10.96 10.85 0.36
N PRO A 57 -9.73 10.93 0.92
CA PRO A 57 -9.30 10.06 2.01
C PRO A 57 -10.18 10.17 3.26
N LEU A 58 -10.65 11.37 3.59
CA LEU A 58 -11.55 11.55 4.72
C LEU A 58 -12.87 10.79 4.49
N VAL A 59 -13.47 10.91 3.29
CA VAL A 59 -14.68 10.17 2.93
C VAL A 59 -14.44 8.67 2.97
N ILE A 60 -13.32 8.17 2.43
CA ILE A 60 -12.96 6.75 2.44
C ILE A 60 -12.88 6.24 3.89
N THR A 61 -12.22 6.98 4.78
CA THR A 61 -11.99 6.54 6.16
C THR A 61 -13.22 6.69 7.06
N MET A 62 -14.10 7.66 6.77
CA MET A 62 -15.31 7.90 7.57
C MET A 62 -16.51 7.07 7.11
N THR A 63 -16.56 6.63 5.85
CA THR A 63 -17.68 5.85 5.31
C THR A 63 -17.48 4.35 5.54
N PRO A 64 -18.26 3.67 6.40
CA PRO A 64 -18.04 2.26 6.74
C PRO A 64 -18.07 1.31 5.53
N ALA A 65 -18.94 1.59 4.54
CA ALA A 65 -19.07 0.79 3.32
C ALA A 65 -17.80 0.82 2.46
N ILE A 66 -17.10 1.97 2.39
CA ILE A 66 -15.85 2.13 1.63
C ILE A 66 -14.68 1.61 2.47
N TRP A 67 -14.68 1.92 3.76
CA TRP A 67 -13.65 1.48 4.71
C TRP A 67 -13.49 -0.05 4.73
N ARG A 68 -14.57 -0.80 4.60
CA ARG A 68 -14.50 -2.28 4.57
C ARG A 68 -13.56 -2.82 3.47
N PHE A 69 -13.36 -2.08 2.38
CA PHE A 69 -12.43 -2.45 1.31
C PHE A 69 -11.04 -1.83 1.52
N PHE A 70 -11.00 -0.51 1.77
CA PHE A 70 -9.73 0.18 1.96
C PHE A 70 -9.00 -0.29 3.23
N GLY A 71 -9.73 -0.61 4.28
CA GLY A 71 -9.17 -1.16 5.50
C GLY A 71 -8.44 -2.50 5.30
N LEU A 72 -8.83 -3.31 4.30
CA LEU A 72 -8.09 -4.52 3.91
C LEU A 72 -6.69 -4.17 3.39
N PHE A 73 -6.58 -3.10 2.60
CA PHE A 73 -5.29 -2.62 2.13
C PHE A 73 -4.43 -2.09 3.29
N VAL A 74 -5.01 -1.34 4.22
CA VAL A 74 -4.30 -0.88 5.43
C VAL A 74 -3.79 -2.08 6.25
N THR A 75 -4.63 -3.11 6.46
CA THR A 75 -4.24 -4.36 7.13
C THR A 75 -3.12 -5.05 6.36
N PHE A 76 -3.20 -5.08 5.02
CA PHE A 76 -2.13 -5.69 4.22
C PHE A 76 -0.79 -4.97 4.40
N VAL A 77 -0.78 -3.64 4.37
CA VAL A 77 0.43 -2.85 4.63
C VAL A 77 0.96 -3.09 6.06
N HIS A 78 0.07 -3.26 7.04
CA HIS A 78 0.44 -3.64 8.41
C HIS A 78 1.19 -4.98 8.43
N GLU A 79 0.66 -6.03 7.80
CA GLU A 79 1.33 -7.34 7.75
C GLU A 79 2.64 -7.30 6.95
N LEU A 80 2.69 -6.51 5.88
CA LEU A 80 3.93 -6.26 5.14
C LEU A 80 4.97 -5.54 6.00
N GLY A 81 4.56 -4.64 6.88
CA GLY A 81 5.43 -3.99 7.85
C GLY A 81 6.14 -4.99 8.76
N HIS A 82 5.39 -5.93 9.32
CA HIS A 82 5.95 -7.04 10.10
C HIS A 82 6.91 -7.91 9.28
N ALA A 83 6.51 -8.28 8.05
CA ALA A 83 7.30 -9.13 7.18
C ALA A 83 8.60 -8.47 6.76
N PHE A 84 8.56 -7.20 6.35
CA PHE A 84 9.73 -6.45 5.95
C PHE A 84 10.73 -6.28 7.11
N ALA A 85 10.25 -5.91 8.29
CA ALA A 85 11.07 -5.78 9.49
C ALA A 85 11.66 -7.13 9.94
N ALA A 86 10.93 -8.23 9.76
CA ALA A 86 11.42 -9.58 10.00
C ALA A 86 12.57 -9.93 9.04
N LEU A 87 12.40 -9.68 7.74
CA LEU A 87 13.45 -9.92 6.73
C LEU A 87 14.70 -9.08 6.99
N MET A 88 14.56 -7.80 7.35
CA MET A 88 15.68 -6.92 7.69
C MET A 88 16.52 -7.44 8.86
N THR A 89 15.92 -8.17 9.78
CA THR A 89 16.61 -8.75 10.96
C THR A 89 16.98 -10.22 10.79
N GLY A 90 16.95 -10.72 9.54
CA GLY A 90 17.36 -12.09 9.20
C GLY A 90 16.38 -13.16 9.69
N ARG A 91 15.12 -12.82 9.97
CA ARG A 91 14.07 -13.79 10.27
C ARG A 91 13.51 -14.37 8.98
N ILE A 92 13.07 -15.60 9.03
CA ILE A 92 12.44 -16.30 7.90
C ILE A 92 10.94 -16.05 7.97
N VAL A 93 10.38 -15.35 6.99
CA VAL A 93 8.94 -15.18 6.83
C VAL A 93 8.34 -16.46 6.25
N ARG A 94 7.50 -17.14 7.03
CA ARG A 94 6.83 -18.37 6.62
C ARG A 94 5.55 -18.13 5.84
N GLY A 95 4.86 -17.05 6.15
CA GLY A 95 3.65 -16.71 5.45
C GLY A 95 2.93 -15.49 6.01
N ILE A 96 2.12 -14.91 5.14
CA ILE A 96 1.17 -13.84 5.43
C ILE A 96 -0.21 -14.36 5.07
N SER A 97 -1.17 -14.19 5.96
CA SER A 97 -2.58 -14.51 5.72
C SER A 97 -3.43 -13.28 6.00
N LEU A 98 -4.36 -12.99 5.09
CA LEU A 98 -5.25 -11.84 5.16
C LEU A 98 -6.68 -12.32 4.98
N ASN A 99 -7.59 -11.89 5.85
CA ASN A 99 -9.00 -12.24 5.76
C ASN A 99 -9.85 -11.00 5.45
N PHE A 100 -11.02 -11.21 4.86
CA PHE A 100 -11.94 -10.12 4.50
C PHE A 100 -12.61 -9.43 5.71
N ASP A 101 -12.39 -9.94 6.92
CA ASP A 101 -12.84 -9.34 8.19
C ASP A 101 -11.82 -8.34 8.80
N HIS A 102 -10.81 -7.95 8.04
CA HIS A 102 -9.68 -7.10 8.46
C HIS A 102 -8.77 -7.77 9.51
N SER A 103 -8.80 -9.10 9.63
CA SER A 103 -7.77 -9.81 10.36
C SER A 103 -6.64 -10.20 9.43
N GLY A 104 -5.41 -9.98 9.89
CA GLY A 104 -4.19 -10.38 9.24
C GLY A 104 -3.31 -11.15 10.21
N GLN A 105 -2.39 -11.92 9.68
CA GLN A 105 -1.38 -12.61 10.46
C GLN A 105 -0.13 -12.85 9.64
N MET A 106 1.01 -12.33 10.12
CA MET A 106 2.33 -12.66 9.60
C MET A 106 3.03 -13.63 10.53
N ASN A 107 3.49 -14.73 9.99
CA ASN A 107 4.24 -15.74 10.71
C ASN A 107 5.71 -15.70 10.30
N SER A 108 6.61 -15.50 11.27
CA SER A 108 8.06 -15.56 11.05
C SER A 108 8.75 -16.43 12.08
N PHE A 109 9.86 -17.03 11.66
CA PHE A 109 10.70 -17.86 12.49
C PHE A 109 12.12 -17.26 12.56
N GLY A 110 12.75 -17.31 13.73
CA GLY A 110 14.09 -16.77 13.93
C GLY A 110 14.43 -16.54 15.39
N ARG A 111 15.53 -15.85 15.63
CA ARG A 111 16.01 -15.54 16.97
C ARG A 111 14.96 -14.75 17.77
N VAL A 112 14.85 -15.06 19.05
CA VAL A 112 14.08 -14.28 20.03
C VAL A 112 14.85 -13.00 20.42
N GLY A 113 14.19 -12.06 21.09
CA GLY A 113 14.80 -10.81 21.52
C GLY A 113 14.60 -9.69 20.48
N PHE A 114 15.63 -8.88 20.22
CA PHE A 114 15.52 -7.67 19.39
C PHE A 114 14.87 -7.92 18.03
N SER A 115 15.26 -8.97 17.30
CA SER A 115 14.72 -9.24 15.96
C SER A 115 13.21 -9.54 15.97
N ALA A 116 12.74 -10.24 17.02
CA ALA A 116 11.30 -10.51 17.18
C ALA A 116 10.54 -9.24 17.57
N THR A 117 11.10 -8.45 18.48
CA THR A 117 10.55 -7.16 18.93
C THR A 117 10.48 -6.16 17.77
N TRP A 118 11.56 -6.04 16.98
CA TRP A 118 11.62 -5.19 15.80
C TRP A 118 10.55 -5.58 14.77
N ALA A 119 10.46 -6.86 14.44
CA ALA A 119 9.43 -7.36 13.54
C ALA A 119 8.01 -7.07 14.07
N GLY A 120 7.76 -7.32 15.38
CA GLY A 120 6.46 -7.06 16.00
C GLY A 120 6.08 -5.57 16.09
N PHE A 121 7.07 -4.66 16.15
CA PHE A 121 6.82 -3.23 16.25
C PHE A 121 6.24 -2.63 14.97
N TRP A 122 6.72 -3.06 13.80
CA TRP A 122 6.48 -2.36 12.53
C TRP A 122 5.09 -2.56 11.90
N GLY A 123 4.22 -3.37 12.48
CA GLY A 123 2.85 -3.50 11.98
C GLY A 123 2.09 -2.17 11.99
N TYR A 124 1.81 -1.63 13.17
CA TYR A 124 1.03 -0.39 13.32
C TYR A 124 1.68 0.85 12.68
N PRO A 125 3.00 1.09 12.80
CA PRO A 125 3.67 2.22 12.17
C PRO A 125 3.75 2.16 10.65
N ALA A 126 3.85 0.97 10.05
CA ALA A 126 4.15 0.81 8.64
C ALA A 126 3.20 1.57 7.68
N PRO A 127 1.85 1.53 7.86
CA PRO A 127 0.97 2.27 6.96
C PRO A 127 1.17 3.79 7.05
N ALA A 128 1.47 4.34 8.25
CA ALA A 128 1.74 5.78 8.40
C ALA A 128 3.06 6.20 7.76
N VAL A 129 4.11 5.37 7.93
CA VAL A 129 5.42 5.61 7.31
C VAL A 129 5.31 5.51 5.79
N LEU A 130 4.64 4.49 5.26
CA LEU A 130 4.39 4.36 3.83
C LEU A 130 3.59 5.57 3.31
N GLY A 131 2.57 6.02 4.06
CA GLY A 131 1.78 7.20 3.70
C GLY A 131 2.64 8.45 3.56
N LEU A 132 3.54 8.70 4.51
CA LEU A 132 4.49 9.82 4.45
C LEU A 132 5.44 9.69 3.24
N VAL A 133 5.98 8.50 2.99
CA VAL A 133 6.86 8.23 1.82
C VAL A 133 6.12 8.49 0.51
N LEU A 134 4.85 8.10 0.40
CA LEU A 134 4.04 8.36 -0.80
C LEU A 134 3.82 9.86 -1.01
N ILE A 135 3.52 10.64 0.03
CA ILE A 135 3.37 12.09 -0.07
C ILE A 135 4.68 12.74 -0.50
N ILE A 136 5.81 12.34 0.09
CA ILE A 136 7.14 12.79 -0.34
C ILE A 136 7.36 12.46 -1.81
N SER A 137 7.06 11.23 -2.23
CA SER A 137 7.22 10.81 -3.62
C SER A 137 6.39 11.65 -4.58
N ALA A 138 5.16 12.00 -4.20
CA ALA A 138 4.28 12.86 -5.01
C ALA A 138 4.84 14.28 -5.14
N ILE A 139 5.24 14.91 -4.03
CA ILE A 139 5.75 16.28 -4.00
C ILE A 139 7.04 16.40 -4.83
N TYR A 140 7.91 15.40 -4.77
CA TYR A 140 9.20 15.43 -5.47
C TYR A 140 9.19 14.80 -6.88
N GLY A 141 8.02 14.48 -7.44
CA GLY A 141 7.88 13.98 -8.81
C GLY A 141 8.16 12.49 -9.01
N TRP A 142 8.18 11.69 -7.93
CA TRP A 142 8.43 10.25 -7.94
C TRP A 142 7.16 9.40 -7.84
N ALA A 143 5.97 9.99 -8.03
CA ALA A 143 4.70 9.30 -7.86
C ALA A 143 4.52 8.06 -8.77
N PRO A 144 4.84 8.09 -10.08
CA PRO A 144 4.73 6.91 -10.93
C PRO A 144 5.68 5.78 -10.50
N LEU A 145 6.92 6.13 -10.09
CA LEU A 145 7.87 5.18 -9.55
C LEU A 145 7.34 4.52 -8.27
N ALA A 146 6.77 5.31 -7.37
CA ALA A 146 6.20 4.80 -6.12
C ALA A 146 5.09 3.77 -6.36
N LEU A 147 4.19 4.00 -7.34
CA LEU A 147 3.15 3.04 -7.72
C LEU A 147 3.75 1.77 -8.34
N SER A 148 4.71 1.91 -9.25
CA SER A 148 5.35 0.78 -9.92
C SER A 148 6.15 -0.08 -8.93
N LEU A 149 6.91 0.54 -8.02
CA LEU A 149 7.61 -0.17 -6.95
C LEU A 149 6.62 -0.81 -5.97
N GLY A 150 5.53 -0.12 -5.63
CA GLY A 150 4.46 -0.66 -4.80
C GLY A 150 3.86 -1.92 -5.43
N ALA A 151 3.52 -1.89 -6.71
CA ALA A 151 3.02 -3.05 -7.43
C ALA A 151 4.05 -4.20 -7.46
N LEU A 152 5.33 -3.91 -7.68
CA LEU A 152 6.40 -4.91 -7.63
C LEU A 152 6.51 -5.55 -6.24
N VAL A 153 6.46 -4.75 -5.17
CA VAL A 153 6.47 -5.25 -3.78
C VAL A 153 5.27 -6.17 -3.52
N LEU A 154 4.08 -5.81 -4.02
CA LEU A 154 2.87 -6.63 -3.90
C LEU A 154 3.02 -7.96 -4.65
N LEU A 155 3.59 -7.95 -5.85
CA LEU A 155 3.87 -9.18 -6.62
C LEU A 155 4.90 -10.07 -5.91
N VAL A 156 5.96 -9.49 -5.37
CA VAL A 156 6.95 -10.25 -4.58
C VAL A 156 6.31 -10.79 -3.30
N ALA A 157 5.40 -10.04 -2.67
CA ALA A 157 4.70 -10.49 -1.47
C ALA A 157 3.82 -11.73 -1.72
N LEU A 158 3.39 -12.01 -2.97
CA LEU A 158 2.65 -13.23 -3.33
C LEU A 158 3.41 -14.51 -2.95
N ILE A 159 4.74 -14.48 -2.96
CA ILE A 159 5.59 -15.62 -2.53
C ILE A 159 5.30 -16.00 -1.08
N PHE A 160 4.96 -15.01 -0.25
CA PHE A 160 4.71 -15.19 1.18
C PHE A 160 3.22 -15.34 1.53
N ILE A 161 2.29 -14.96 0.64
CA ILE A 161 0.86 -15.05 0.90
C ILE A 161 0.41 -16.50 0.86
N ARG A 162 -0.39 -16.93 1.86
CA ARG A 162 -0.80 -18.32 2.05
C ARG A 162 -2.29 -18.58 1.88
N ASN A 163 -3.09 -17.54 1.62
CA ASN A 163 -4.53 -17.70 1.44
C ASN A 163 -5.06 -16.92 0.23
N VAL A 164 -6.17 -17.39 -0.32
CA VAL A 164 -6.77 -16.85 -1.55
C VAL A 164 -7.16 -15.39 -1.40
N SER A 165 -7.73 -15.00 -0.27
CA SER A 165 -8.13 -13.60 -0.03
C SER A 165 -6.94 -12.64 -0.08
N GLY A 166 -5.79 -13.03 0.51
CA GLY A 166 -4.56 -12.25 0.42
C GLY A 166 -4.04 -12.12 -1.02
N VAL A 167 -4.07 -13.23 -1.80
CA VAL A 167 -3.70 -13.19 -3.22
C VAL A 167 -4.59 -12.24 -4.01
N VAL A 168 -5.91 -12.33 -3.83
CA VAL A 168 -6.88 -11.45 -4.51
C VAL A 168 -6.60 -9.98 -4.17
N ILE A 169 -6.42 -9.65 -2.89
CA ILE A 169 -6.13 -8.27 -2.45
C ILE A 169 -4.83 -7.78 -3.10
N ALA A 170 -3.75 -8.57 -3.06
CA ALA A 170 -2.45 -8.19 -3.61
C ALA A 170 -2.51 -7.97 -5.13
N VAL A 171 -3.09 -8.92 -5.85
CA VAL A 171 -3.19 -8.86 -7.33
C VAL A 171 -4.07 -7.70 -7.77
N CYS A 172 -5.28 -7.56 -7.19
CA CYS A 172 -6.18 -6.47 -7.54
C CYS A 172 -5.54 -5.09 -7.26
N THR A 173 -4.82 -4.95 -6.15
CA THR A 173 -4.12 -3.70 -5.83
C THR A 173 -2.97 -3.44 -6.77
N ALA A 174 -2.15 -4.44 -7.11
CA ALA A 174 -1.04 -4.30 -8.06
C ALA A 174 -1.53 -3.94 -9.46
N VAL A 175 -2.60 -4.60 -9.95
CA VAL A 175 -3.23 -4.30 -11.23
C VAL A 175 -3.78 -2.87 -11.23
N ALA A 176 -4.52 -2.48 -10.19
CA ALA A 176 -5.06 -1.13 -10.08
C ALA A 176 -3.94 -0.08 -10.10
N ALA A 177 -2.83 -0.30 -9.39
CA ALA A 177 -1.68 0.60 -9.41
C ALA A 177 -1.07 0.75 -10.83
N GLN A 178 -0.96 -0.36 -11.59
CA GLN A 178 -0.44 -0.30 -12.96
C GLN A 178 -1.42 0.36 -13.94
N LEU A 179 -2.72 0.11 -13.80
CA LEU A 179 -3.74 0.80 -14.61
C LEU A 179 -3.69 2.32 -14.39
N LEU A 180 -3.49 2.76 -13.14
CA LEU A 180 -3.32 4.19 -12.85
C LEU A 180 -2.08 4.77 -13.55
N VAL A 181 -0.95 4.06 -13.55
CA VAL A 181 0.29 4.52 -14.24
C VAL A 181 0.08 4.63 -15.75
N VAL A 182 -0.71 3.73 -16.35
CA VAL A 182 -0.94 3.72 -17.81
C VAL A 182 -1.96 4.75 -18.24
N PHE A 183 -3.06 4.91 -17.49
CA PHE A 183 -4.22 5.67 -17.93
C PHE A 183 -4.31 7.09 -17.36
N LEU A 184 -3.64 7.38 -16.23
CA LEU A 184 -3.68 8.73 -15.68
C LEU A 184 -2.51 9.60 -16.18
N PRO A 185 -2.74 10.90 -16.40
CA PRO A 185 -1.66 11.85 -16.61
C PRO A 185 -0.80 11.95 -15.34
N ARG A 186 0.46 12.34 -15.47
CA ARG A 186 1.43 12.40 -14.35
C ARG A 186 0.93 13.23 -13.17
N GLU A 187 0.28 14.35 -13.41
CA GLU A 187 -0.34 15.17 -12.37
C GLU A 187 -1.43 14.38 -11.60
N GLY A 188 -2.31 13.69 -12.33
CA GLY A 188 -3.34 12.83 -11.73
C GLY A 188 -2.75 11.71 -10.87
N ILE A 189 -1.62 11.11 -11.32
CA ILE A 189 -0.89 10.10 -10.53
C ILE A 189 -0.35 10.73 -9.24
N ALA A 190 0.23 11.93 -9.32
CA ALA A 190 0.78 12.62 -8.15
C ALA A 190 -0.31 12.95 -7.11
N VAL A 191 -1.47 13.47 -7.56
CA VAL A 191 -2.64 13.71 -6.70
C VAL A 191 -3.15 12.42 -6.07
N PHE A 192 -3.26 11.34 -6.86
CA PHE A 192 -3.68 10.03 -6.35
C PHE A 192 -2.72 9.49 -5.29
N VAL A 193 -1.41 9.52 -5.55
CA VAL A 193 -0.38 9.01 -4.63
C VAL A 193 -0.34 9.81 -3.33
N ALA A 194 -0.47 11.14 -3.41
CA ALA A 194 -0.57 11.99 -2.22
C ALA A 194 -1.85 11.67 -1.43
N GLY A 195 -3.00 11.54 -2.10
CA GLY A 195 -4.26 11.13 -1.48
C GLY A 195 -4.19 9.74 -0.83
N LEU A 196 -3.56 8.78 -1.49
CA LEU A 196 -3.31 7.44 -0.93
C LEU A 196 -2.45 7.53 0.33
N GLY A 197 -1.42 8.39 0.31
CA GLY A 197 -0.58 8.66 1.49
C GLY A 197 -1.38 9.20 2.66
N VAL A 198 -2.27 10.18 2.43
CA VAL A 198 -3.18 10.72 3.46
C VAL A 198 -4.16 9.64 3.95
N ALA A 199 -4.71 8.82 3.05
CA ALA A 199 -5.62 7.73 3.42
C ALA A 199 -4.94 6.69 4.33
N LEU A 200 -3.67 6.34 4.06
CA LEU A 200 -2.88 5.45 4.91
C LEU A 200 -2.58 6.07 6.29
N ALA A 201 -2.26 7.36 6.34
CA ALA A 201 -2.05 8.07 7.61
C ALA A 201 -3.33 8.10 8.46
N LEU A 202 -4.48 8.42 7.85
CA LEU A 202 -5.78 8.38 8.52
C LEU A 202 -6.17 6.96 8.94
N GLY A 203 -5.88 5.96 8.10
CA GLY A 203 -6.07 4.54 8.40
C GLY A 203 -5.27 4.10 9.63
N SER A 204 -3.99 4.46 9.69
CA SER A 204 -3.12 4.17 10.84
C SER A 204 -3.64 4.82 12.14
N LEU A 205 -4.09 6.07 12.08
CA LEU A 205 -4.70 6.74 13.23
C LEU A 205 -5.97 6.03 13.70
N LYS A 206 -6.81 5.57 12.76
CA LYS A 206 -8.02 4.81 13.07
C LYS A 206 -7.70 3.47 13.74
N ASP A 207 -6.69 2.75 13.24
CA ASP A 207 -6.25 1.48 13.83
C ASP A 207 -5.56 1.69 15.17
N LEU A 208 -4.79 2.76 15.36
CA LEU A 208 -4.24 3.16 16.66
C LEU A 208 -5.35 3.39 17.69
N VAL A 209 -6.39 4.15 17.34
CA VAL A 209 -7.53 4.37 18.21
C VAL A 209 -8.26 3.05 18.53
N LYS A 210 -8.39 2.16 17.55
CA LYS A 210 -8.99 0.83 17.73
C LYS A 210 -8.19 0.01 18.74
N VAL A 211 -6.87 -0.10 18.60
CA VAL A 211 -6.04 -0.90 19.53
C VAL A 211 -6.00 -0.28 20.93
N ILE A 212 -5.95 1.04 21.07
CA ILE A 212 -6.06 1.71 22.37
C ILE A 212 -7.40 1.35 23.05
N ARG A 213 -8.52 1.36 22.31
CA ARG A 213 -9.84 0.96 22.84
C ARG A 213 -9.87 -0.53 23.27
N VAL A 214 -9.19 -1.41 22.54
CA VAL A 214 -9.04 -2.83 22.92
C VAL A 214 -8.37 -2.92 24.29
N HIS A 215 -7.28 -2.20 24.52
CA HIS A 215 -6.55 -2.20 25.78
C HIS A 215 -7.30 -1.53 26.93
N THR A 216 -7.96 -0.39 26.69
CA THR A 216 -8.76 0.30 27.75
C THR A 216 -9.99 -0.49 28.18
N ARG A 217 -10.65 -1.19 27.21
CA ARG A 217 -11.81 -2.04 27.48
C ARG A 217 -11.44 -3.45 27.93
N ARG A 218 -10.17 -3.83 27.93
CA ARG A 218 -9.63 -5.15 28.27
C ARG A 218 -10.31 -6.31 27.54
N ARG A 219 -10.73 -6.10 26.27
CA ARG A 219 -11.37 -7.12 25.45
C ARG A 219 -10.42 -7.53 24.30
N ASN A 220 -10.18 -8.85 24.15
CA ASN A 220 -9.33 -9.42 23.08
C ASN A 220 -7.90 -8.87 23.05
N VAL A 221 -7.38 -8.42 24.19
CA VAL A 221 -6.05 -7.80 24.33
C VAL A 221 -4.94 -8.75 23.85
N GLN A 222 -5.12 -10.06 24.04
CA GLN A 222 -4.12 -11.08 23.75
C GLN A 222 -3.72 -11.17 22.27
N GLN A 223 -4.57 -10.66 21.37
CA GLN A 223 -4.35 -10.67 19.92
C GLN A 223 -3.64 -9.40 19.41
N SER A 224 -3.39 -8.42 20.26
CA SER A 224 -2.74 -7.17 19.85
C SER A 224 -1.22 -7.28 19.89
N ASP A 225 -0.54 -6.66 18.90
CA ASP A 225 0.92 -6.62 18.86
C ASP A 225 1.53 -6.00 20.13
N ALA A 226 0.89 -4.95 20.67
CA ALA A 226 1.35 -4.32 21.91
C ALA A 226 1.38 -5.30 23.09
N PHE A 227 0.40 -6.21 23.17
CA PHE A 227 0.39 -7.25 24.19
C PHE A 227 1.45 -8.32 23.91
N ILE A 228 1.57 -8.78 22.69
CA ILE A 228 2.58 -9.78 22.29
C ILE A 228 3.98 -9.23 22.57
N LEU A 229 4.25 -7.99 22.19
CA LEU A 229 5.52 -7.30 22.46
C LEU A 229 5.81 -7.15 23.95
N SER A 230 4.81 -6.85 24.77
CA SER A 230 4.98 -6.72 26.22
C SER A 230 5.35 -8.03 26.90
N ARG A 231 4.94 -9.16 26.33
CA ARG A 231 5.33 -10.48 26.83
C ARG A 231 6.75 -10.90 26.43
N GLY A 232 7.27 -10.34 25.34
CA GLY A 232 8.60 -10.60 24.80
C GLY A 232 9.66 -9.57 25.20
N SER A 233 9.30 -8.54 25.98
CA SER A 233 10.18 -7.43 26.34
C SER A 233 9.89 -6.90 27.75
N ALA A 234 10.78 -6.05 28.26
CA ALA A 234 10.58 -5.35 29.54
C ALA A 234 9.59 -4.15 29.47
N VAL A 235 9.15 -3.78 28.25
CA VAL A 235 8.26 -2.64 28.03
C VAL A 235 6.81 -3.09 28.18
N PRO A 236 5.99 -2.46 29.02
CA PRO A 236 4.58 -2.78 29.16
C PRO A 236 3.79 -2.43 27.88
N ALA A 237 2.62 -3.07 27.67
CA ALA A 237 1.80 -2.84 26.48
C ALA A 237 1.45 -1.37 26.25
N GLY A 238 1.19 -0.59 27.31
CA GLY A 238 0.98 0.86 27.23
C GLY A 238 2.18 1.62 26.64
N GLY A 239 3.40 1.20 26.99
CA GLY A 239 4.64 1.78 26.42
C GLY A 239 4.73 1.52 24.90
N TRP A 240 4.38 0.31 24.46
CA TRP A 240 4.34 -0.01 23.03
C TRP A 240 3.28 0.79 22.28
N LEU A 241 2.07 0.94 22.87
CA LEU A 241 1.02 1.81 22.29
C LEU A 241 1.49 3.27 22.16
N THR A 242 2.22 3.78 23.14
CA THR A 242 2.81 5.13 23.09
C THR A 242 3.82 5.24 21.96
N LEU A 243 4.72 4.25 21.80
CA LEU A 243 5.71 4.25 20.72
C LEU A 243 5.04 4.15 19.34
N PHE A 244 4.02 3.33 19.15
CA PHE A 244 3.23 3.30 17.92
C PHE A 244 2.61 4.68 17.65
N GLY A 245 1.99 5.28 18.68
CA GLY A 245 1.38 6.61 18.58
C GLY A 245 2.37 7.69 18.18
N LEU A 246 3.56 7.71 18.78
CA LEU A 246 4.61 8.70 18.44
C LEU A 246 5.00 8.62 16.96
N VAL A 247 5.22 7.42 16.41
CA VAL A 247 5.58 7.28 15.01
C VAL A 247 4.41 7.66 14.10
N ILE A 248 3.20 7.16 14.39
CA ILE A 248 2.01 7.42 13.56
C ILE A 248 1.67 8.92 13.55
N ILE A 249 1.63 9.56 14.72
CA ILE A 249 1.35 11.00 14.83
C ILE A 249 2.48 11.82 14.20
N GLY A 250 3.73 11.43 14.42
CA GLY A 250 4.89 12.08 13.80
C GLY A 250 4.81 12.04 12.26
N CYS A 251 4.48 10.89 11.68
CA CYS A 251 4.28 10.77 10.24
C CYS A 251 3.09 11.61 9.74
N ALA A 252 1.97 11.62 10.48
CA ALA A 252 0.79 12.42 10.12
C ALA A 252 1.09 13.93 10.16
N LEU A 253 1.79 14.40 11.19
CA LEU A 253 2.23 15.79 11.29
C LEU A 253 3.24 16.14 10.19
N GLY A 254 4.22 15.27 9.93
CA GLY A 254 5.17 15.44 8.82
C GLY A 254 4.46 15.55 7.48
N SER A 255 3.45 14.71 7.24
CA SER A 255 2.60 14.77 6.04
C SER A 255 1.86 16.10 5.93
N ALA A 256 1.29 16.58 7.02
CA ALA A 256 0.57 17.85 7.05
C ALA A 256 1.51 19.05 6.77
N VAL A 257 2.70 19.06 7.39
CA VAL A 257 3.71 20.10 7.16
C VAL A 257 4.19 20.11 5.71
N LEU A 258 4.46 18.95 5.14
CA LEU A 258 4.89 18.83 3.74
C LEU A 258 3.83 19.32 2.76
N LEU A 259 2.55 18.93 2.94
CA LEU A 259 1.46 19.40 2.11
C LEU A 259 1.25 20.91 2.26
N TRP A 260 1.38 21.43 3.48
CA TRP A 260 1.30 22.88 3.72
C TRP A 260 2.43 23.65 3.05
N SER A 261 3.67 23.15 3.13
CA SER A 261 4.84 23.81 2.52
C SER A 261 4.85 23.75 1.00
N ALA A 262 4.16 22.77 0.41
CA ALA A 262 4.00 22.64 -1.04
C ALA A 262 2.82 23.45 -1.59
N TYR A 263 1.96 24.02 -0.72
CA TYR A 263 0.85 24.89 -1.13
C TYR A 263 1.38 26.30 -1.38
N PRO A 264 1.18 26.86 -2.59
CA PRO A 264 1.60 28.24 -2.89
C PRO A 264 0.71 29.21 -2.08
N VAL A 265 1.33 29.97 -1.18
CA VAL A 265 0.68 31.05 -0.42
C VAL A 265 0.69 32.35 -1.24
#